data_597e718e907f9b69eeba141841d2a79f
#
_entry.id   597e718e907f9b69eeba141841d2a79f
#
_cell.length_a   1.000
_cell.length_b   1.000
_cell.length_c   1.000
_cell.angle_alpha   90.00
_cell.angle_beta   90.00
_cell.angle_gamma   90.00
#
_symmetry.space_group_name_H-M   'P 1'
#
loop_
_entity.id
_entity.type
_entity.pdbx_description
1 polymer ?
#
loop_
_entity_poly.entity_id
_entity_poly.type
_entity_poly.pdbx_seq_one_letter_code
_entity_poly.pdbx_strand_id
1 'polypeptide(L)'
;MAPPVSTRLSRRRLLAVSALATVAAPLASTARPASALGDDSAADDKAYQLAFAEMLDADRNVRRYAVPGREMLYRPRQLLTAPADAQRVAAWLRASGNPVTFGVGFAGVARLVFAGEADIPTLVTKLRDPRQWPGAPVPVVQPHHVLLGLGNIMGNPGGPPRTLAALPPPDPARLAEGAGVTVGICDTGICRQAGSRHPQWLGGAYLPEVDDEDPLYVHTDVLAPQGGHGTFVAGVVRQAAPGVRLDPETALAPTGVGDESMLVAALSRLSAEVSVVNLSLGGFTLDDQPSLPLANALAAMPQTTAVVAAAGNAGVDRPVWPAALDRVLAVGAVETGAAGAVVPTDYSGRGPWVDACALGRRDSTYVEGRLPLPGRPTRLFHRYATWAGTSFATAHVAGRLAALMSAGGLSADAARLALLASPRWHPDYGVLVT
;
A
#
# COMPACT_ATOMS: atom_id res chain seq x y z
N MET A 1 -25.44 30.56 5.99
CA MET A 1 -25.14 30.25 4.58
C MET A 1 -24.45 28.87 4.56
N ALA A 2 -25.12 27.86 4.04
CA ALA A 2 -24.58 26.53 3.91
C ALA A 2 -23.50 26.51 2.79
N PRO A 3 -22.40 25.75 2.94
CA PRO A 3 -21.42 25.60 1.87
C PRO A 3 -22.04 24.82 0.72
N PRO A 4 -21.62 25.06 -0.54
CA PRO A 4 -22.19 24.40 -1.70
C PRO A 4 -21.88 22.90 -1.66
N VAL A 5 -22.91 22.11 -1.88
CA VAL A 5 -22.82 20.67 -2.15
C VAL A 5 -21.98 20.50 -3.42
N SER A 6 -20.78 19.97 -3.27
CA SER A 6 -19.94 19.54 -4.38
C SER A 6 -20.67 18.43 -5.12
N THR A 7 -21.23 18.75 -6.27
CA THR A 7 -21.76 17.77 -7.20
C THR A 7 -20.61 16.88 -7.66
N ARG A 8 -20.58 15.66 -7.14
CA ARG A 8 -19.68 14.57 -7.59
C ARG A 8 -19.92 14.36 -9.08
N LEU A 9 -19.06 14.90 -9.92
CA LEU A 9 -18.89 14.44 -11.29
C LEU A 9 -18.29 13.04 -11.19
N SER A 10 -19.13 12.02 -11.40
CA SER A 10 -18.68 10.63 -11.36
C SER A 10 -17.58 10.47 -12.41
N ARG A 11 -16.47 9.84 -12.03
CA ARG A 11 -15.31 9.49 -12.88
C ARG A 11 -15.72 8.82 -14.22
N ARG A 12 -16.97 8.31 -14.30
CA ARG A 12 -17.58 7.67 -15.47
C ARG A 12 -17.91 8.60 -16.65
N ARG A 13 -17.97 9.94 -16.48
CA ARG A 13 -18.36 10.85 -17.56
C ARG A 13 -17.22 11.43 -18.40
N LEU A 14 -15.96 11.23 -18.00
CA LEU A 14 -14.80 11.71 -18.75
C LEU A 14 -14.29 10.73 -19.83
N LEU A 15 -14.81 9.51 -19.88
CA LEU A 15 -14.33 8.45 -20.80
C LEU A 15 -15.17 8.26 -22.07
N ALA A 16 -16.07 9.19 -22.40
CA ALA A 16 -17.03 9.02 -23.52
C ALA A 16 -16.71 9.79 -24.79
N VAL A 17 -15.46 10.18 -25.06
CA VAL A 17 -15.10 10.73 -26.41
C VAL A 17 -13.69 10.29 -26.79
N SER A 18 -13.61 9.41 -27.75
CA SER A 18 -12.64 9.19 -28.82
C SER A 18 -12.24 7.73 -29.01
N ALA A 19 -13.00 7.06 -29.87
CA ALA A 19 -12.58 5.80 -30.47
C ALA A 19 -11.71 6.08 -31.68
N LEU A 20 -10.44 5.74 -31.64
CA LEU A 20 -9.59 5.52 -32.82
C LEU A 20 -8.90 4.17 -32.68
N ALA A 21 -9.27 3.25 -33.55
CA ALA A 21 -8.76 1.89 -33.59
C ALA A 21 -7.32 1.88 -34.11
N THR A 22 -6.42 1.30 -33.32
CA THR A 22 -5.13 0.82 -33.81
C THR A 22 -4.94 -0.64 -33.38
N VAL A 23 -4.75 -1.48 -34.36
CA VAL A 23 -4.50 -2.93 -34.24
C VAL A 23 -3.10 -3.12 -33.66
N ALA A 24 -2.99 -3.71 -32.46
CA ALA A 24 -1.71 -4.13 -31.89
C ALA A 24 -1.57 -5.63 -31.96
N ALA A 25 -0.46 -6.09 -32.54
CA ALA A 25 -0.06 -7.49 -32.62
C ALA A 25 0.29 -8.05 -31.21
N PRO A 26 0.09 -9.37 -30.97
CA PRO A 26 0.39 -9.96 -29.67
C PRO A 26 1.90 -10.19 -29.50
N LEU A 27 2.49 -9.59 -28.47
CA LEU A 27 3.81 -9.98 -27.98
C LEU A 27 3.64 -11.24 -27.14
N ALA A 28 4.24 -12.33 -27.60
CA ALA A 28 4.31 -13.58 -26.87
C ALA A 28 5.22 -13.44 -25.65
N SER A 29 4.62 -13.31 -24.48
CA SER A 29 5.30 -13.47 -23.20
C SER A 29 5.36 -14.97 -22.88
N THR A 30 6.55 -15.52 -22.66
CA THR A 30 6.76 -16.89 -22.16
C THR A 30 6.40 -16.98 -20.68
N ALA A 31 5.12 -16.86 -20.37
CA ALA A 31 4.62 -17.12 -19.03
C ALA A 31 4.48 -18.64 -18.84
N ARG A 32 5.18 -19.21 -17.87
CA ARG A 32 4.99 -20.58 -17.40
C ARG A 32 3.56 -20.73 -16.86
N PRO A 33 2.85 -21.83 -17.18
CA PRO A 33 1.50 -22.03 -16.68
C PRO A 33 1.47 -22.19 -15.15
N ALA A 34 0.51 -21.54 -14.50
CA ALA A 34 0.28 -21.54 -13.06
C ALA A 34 -0.19 -22.89 -12.47
N SER A 35 -0.24 -23.97 -13.26
CA SER A 35 -0.94 -25.20 -12.93
C SER A 35 -0.12 -26.32 -12.28
N ALA A 36 1.01 -26.02 -11.61
CA ALA A 36 1.84 -27.05 -10.97
C ALA A 36 2.16 -26.79 -9.48
N LEU A 37 1.36 -26.00 -8.78
CA LEU A 37 1.50 -25.81 -7.34
C LEU A 37 0.27 -26.40 -6.64
N GLY A 38 0.37 -27.71 -6.32
CA GLY A 38 -0.69 -28.48 -5.70
C GLY A 38 -1.05 -28.04 -4.27
N ASP A 39 -1.81 -28.87 -3.56
CA ASP A 39 -2.38 -28.76 -2.19
C ASP A 39 -1.45 -28.12 -1.13
N ASP A 40 -0.13 -28.23 -1.30
CA ASP A 40 0.88 -27.60 -0.43
C ASP A 40 0.83 -26.07 -0.42
N SER A 41 0.36 -25.44 -1.49
CA SER A 41 0.27 -23.99 -1.62
C SER A 41 -0.74 -23.36 -0.65
N ALA A 42 -1.94 -23.90 -0.61
CA ALA A 42 -3.01 -23.39 0.25
C ALA A 42 -2.69 -23.60 1.75
N ALA A 43 -2.02 -24.70 2.08
CA ALA A 43 -1.58 -24.99 3.44
C ALA A 43 -0.48 -24.02 3.92
N ASP A 44 0.48 -23.67 3.04
CA ASP A 44 1.51 -22.68 3.33
C ASP A 44 0.91 -21.28 3.50
N ASP A 45 -0.05 -20.91 2.64
CA ASP A 45 -0.75 -19.63 2.72
C ASP A 45 -1.50 -19.51 4.06
N LYS A 46 -2.22 -20.56 4.46
CA LYS A 46 -2.91 -20.61 5.76
C LYS A 46 -1.96 -20.53 6.94
N ALA A 47 -0.84 -21.25 6.91
CA ALA A 47 0.17 -21.22 7.97
C ALA A 47 0.77 -19.81 8.13
N TYR A 48 1.07 -19.14 7.03
CA TYR A 48 1.57 -17.76 7.04
C TYR A 48 0.54 -16.77 7.61
N GLN A 49 -0.71 -16.90 7.22
CA GLN A 49 -1.82 -16.08 7.72
C GLN A 49 -2.01 -16.22 9.23
N LEU A 50 -2.00 -17.45 9.71
CA LEU A 50 -2.12 -17.73 11.15
C LEU A 50 -0.97 -17.11 11.93
N ALA A 51 0.28 -17.31 11.49
CA ALA A 51 1.45 -16.73 12.13
C ALA A 51 1.40 -15.19 12.15
N PHE A 52 0.94 -14.57 11.07
CA PHE A 52 0.77 -13.13 11.00
C PHE A 52 -0.34 -12.62 11.94
N ALA A 53 -1.47 -13.31 11.99
CA ALA A 53 -2.57 -12.98 12.89
C ALA A 53 -2.15 -13.09 14.36
N GLU A 54 -1.45 -14.17 14.74
CA GLU A 54 -0.90 -14.37 16.09
C GLU A 54 0.11 -13.27 16.45
N MET A 55 0.97 -12.86 15.52
CA MET A 55 1.90 -11.75 15.73
C MET A 55 1.16 -10.43 15.99
N LEU A 56 0.13 -10.11 15.19
CA LEU A 56 -0.69 -8.91 15.40
C LEU A 56 -1.42 -8.92 16.73
N ASP A 57 -1.99 -10.06 17.12
CA ASP A 57 -2.73 -10.20 18.39
C ASP A 57 -1.79 -10.13 19.61
N ALA A 58 -0.52 -10.49 19.44
CA ALA A 58 0.51 -10.36 20.47
C ALA A 58 1.05 -8.92 20.61
N ASP A 59 0.88 -8.05 19.60
CA ASP A 59 1.34 -6.66 19.66
C ASP A 59 0.43 -5.82 20.57
N ARG A 60 0.97 -5.40 21.71
CA ARG A 60 0.25 -4.55 22.68
C ARG A 60 -0.13 -3.17 22.13
N ASN A 61 0.49 -2.73 21.05
CA ASN A 61 0.21 -1.45 20.41
C ASN A 61 -0.80 -1.57 19.25
N VAL A 62 -1.34 -2.75 19.01
CA VAL A 62 -2.36 -2.99 17.99
C VAL A 62 -3.60 -3.60 18.64
N ARG A 63 -4.76 -3.14 18.22
CA ARG A 63 -6.04 -3.75 18.57
C ARG A 63 -6.89 -3.89 17.33
N ARG A 64 -7.61 -5.01 17.28
CA ARG A 64 -8.58 -5.32 16.23
C ARG A 64 -9.98 -4.89 16.68
N TYR A 65 -10.63 -4.06 15.86
CA TYR A 65 -12.08 -3.86 15.94
C TYR A 65 -12.73 -4.88 15.01
N ALA A 66 -13.34 -5.91 15.59
CA ALA A 66 -13.78 -7.10 14.86
C ALA A 66 -15.31 -7.12 14.59
N VAL A 67 -15.92 -5.95 14.42
CA VAL A 67 -17.34 -5.86 14.04
C VAL A 67 -17.48 -6.19 12.55
N PRO A 68 -18.28 -7.21 12.15
CA PRO A 68 -18.42 -7.61 10.76
C PRO A 68 -18.78 -6.44 9.84
N GLY A 69 -18.02 -6.29 8.74
CA GLY A 69 -18.16 -5.20 7.77
C GLY A 69 -17.60 -3.85 8.24
N ARG A 70 -17.06 -3.76 9.44
CA ARG A 70 -16.45 -2.55 10.02
C ARG A 70 -15.07 -2.82 10.63
N GLU A 71 -14.49 -3.94 10.30
CA GLU A 71 -13.21 -4.37 10.85
C GLU A 71 -12.11 -3.38 10.51
N MET A 72 -11.25 -3.11 11.48
CA MET A 72 -10.06 -2.28 11.33
C MET A 72 -9.03 -2.58 12.41
N LEU A 73 -7.81 -2.11 12.22
CA LEU A 73 -6.77 -2.09 13.24
C LEU A 73 -6.51 -0.66 13.72
N TYR A 74 -6.23 -0.51 15.01
CA TYR A 74 -6.00 0.82 15.59
C TYR A 74 -5.02 0.76 16.76
N ARG A 75 -4.46 1.92 17.12
CA ARG A 75 -3.61 2.11 18.31
C ARG A 75 -4.50 2.27 19.54
N PRO A 76 -4.47 1.34 20.52
CA PRO A 76 -5.44 1.29 21.63
C PRO A 76 -5.37 2.44 22.63
N ARG A 77 -4.34 3.28 22.53
CA ARG A 77 -4.13 4.41 23.43
C ARG A 77 -4.10 5.76 22.72
N GLN A 78 -4.57 5.83 21.48
CA GLN A 78 -4.44 7.05 20.68
C GLN A 78 -5.73 7.38 19.94
N LEU A 79 -6.17 8.63 20.05
CA LEU A 79 -7.26 9.22 19.29
C LEU A 79 -6.74 10.46 18.56
N LEU A 80 -7.13 10.61 17.32
CA LEU A 80 -6.79 11.76 16.49
C LEU A 80 -8.01 12.69 16.35
N THR A 81 -7.75 13.99 16.36
CA THR A 81 -8.80 15.01 16.21
C THR A 81 -8.28 16.22 15.45
N ALA A 82 -9.18 17.02 14.87
CA ALA A 82 -8.80 18.32 14.34
C ALA A 82 -8.21 19.20 15.46
N PRO A 83 -7.16 20.00 15.20
CA PRO A 83 -6.53 20.84 16.25
C PRO A 83 -7.52 21.79 16.92
N ALA A 84 -8.49 22.34 16.18
CA ALA A 84 -9.53 23.23 16.72
C ALA A 84 -10.45 22.52 17.73
N ASP A 85 -10.61 21.21 17.63
CA ASP A 85 -11.46 20.40 18.50
C ASP A 85 -10.72 19.83 19.71
N ALA A 86 -9.39 19.84 19.69
CA ALA A 86 -8.56 19.04 20.59
C ALA A 86 -8.81 19.31 22.07
N GLN A 87 -8.95 20.58 22.48
CA GLN A 87 -9.18 20.94 23.87
C GLN A 87 -10.55 20.48 24.37
N ARG A 88 -11.62 20.70 23.60
CA ARG A 88 -12.99 20.32 24.00
C ARG A 88 -13.17 18.79 23.99
N VAL A 89 -12.55 18.08 23.04
CA VAL A 89 -12.53 16.61 23.01
C VAL A 89 -11.78 16.06 24.23
N ALA A 90 -10.62 16.62 24.57
CA ALA A 90 -9.86 16.22 25.75
C ALA A 90 -10.63 16.48 27.05
N ALA A 91 -11.34 17.62 27.16
CA ALA A 91 -12.18 17.93 28.31
C ALA A 91 -13.33 16.92 28.46
N TRP A 92 -14.02 16.59 27.35
CA TRP A 92 -15.10 15.61 27.34
C TRP A 92 -14.60 14.21 27.75
N LEU A 93 -13.45 13.77 27.21
CA LEU A 93 -12.84 12.48 27.54
C LEU A 93 -12.51 12.39 29.04
N ARG A 94 -11.89 13.43 29.62
CA ARG A 94 -11.56 13.46 31.04
C ARG A 94 -12.83 13.44 31.93
N ALA A 95 -13.86 14.22 31.57
CA ALA A 95 -15.14 14.20 32.25
C ALA A 95 -15.85 12.86 32.19
N SER A 96 -15.59 12.08 31.12
CA SER A 96 -16.11 10.72 30.92
C SER A 96 -15.23 9.62 31.55
N GLY A 97 -14.27 9.98 32.45
CA GLY A 97 -13.39 9.02 33.11
C GLY A 97 -12.24 8.48 32.27
N ASN A 98 -11.95 9.11 31.13
CA ASN A 98 -10.87 8.73 30.24
C ASN A 98 -9.75 9.79 30.26
N PRO A 99 -8.78 9.74 31.19
CA PRO A 99 -7.72 10.73 31.27
C PRO A 99 -6.79 10.65 30.04
N VAL A 100 -6.62 11.81 29.39
CA VAL A 100 -5.76 11.94 28.20
C VAL A 100 -4.77 13.09 28.37
N THR A 101 -3.62 12.94 27.70
CA THR A 101 -2.60 13.96 27.50
C THR A 101 -2.48 14.27 26.01
N PHE A 102 -1.85 15.41 25.69
CA PHE A 102 -1.53 15.73 24.30
C PHE A 102 -0.20 15.07 23.91
N GLY A 103 -0.23 14.30 22.85
CA GLY A 103 0.97 13.81 22.15
C GLY A 103 1.39 14.75 21.01
N VAL A 104 2.50 14.42 20.36
CA VAL A 104 2.96 15.17 19.18
C VAL A 104 1.95 14.95 18.05
N GLY A 105 1.37 16.04 17.54
CA GLY A 105 0.50 16.02 16.36
C GLY A 105 1.28 15.81 15.07
N PHE A 106 0.59 15.46 13.99
CA PHE A 106 1.18 15.27 12.66
C PHE A 106 0.14 15.52 11.57
N ALA A 107 0.56 15.94 10.41
CA ALA A 107 -0.30 16.16 9.22
C ALA A 107 -1.61 16.92 9.56
N GLY A 108 -1.53 17.98 10.36
CA GLY A 108 -2.69 18.81 10.69
C GLY A 108 -3.70 18.14 11.63
N VAL A 109 -3.32 17.09 12.38
CA VAL A 109 -4.15 16.52 13.45
C VAL A 109 -3.46 16.66 14.81
N ALA A 110 -4.27 16.85 15.86
CA ALA A 110 -3.85 16.70 17.25
C ALA A 110 -4.00 15.24 17.67
N ARG A 111 -3.05 14.75 18.46
CA ARG A 111 -3.05 13.39 19.01
C ARG A 111 -3.32 13.43 20.51
N LEU A 112 -4.37 12.73 20.94
CA LEU A 112 -4.70 12.51 22.34
C LEU A 112 -4.24 11.12 22.75
N VAL A 113 -3.47 11.03 23.85
CA VAL A 113 -2.86 9.80 24.35
C VAL A 113 -3.50 9.44 25.68
N PHE A 114 -4.07 8.25 25.77
CA PHE A 114 -4.71 7.71 26.96
C PHE A 114 -3.68 7.15 27.93
N ALA A 115 -3.93 7.30 29.23
CA ALA A 115 -3.08 6.75 30.29
C ALA A 115 -3.05 5.21 30.24
N GLY A 116 -4.16 4.57 29.87
CA GLY A 116 -4.32 3.11 29.71
C GLY A 116 -4.95 2.79 28.37
N GLU A 117 -5.24 1.49 28.13
CA GLU A 117 -6.04 1.07 26.98
C GLU A 117 -7.47 1.60 27.10
N ALA A 118 -8.07 1.99 25.97
CA ALA A 118 -9.43 2.47 25.90
C ALA A 118 -10.14 1.86 24.68
N ASP A 119 -11.44 1.73 24.78
CA ASP A 119 -12.28 1.34 23.62
C ASP A 119 -12.45 2.56 22.69
N ILE A 120 -11.40 2.84 21.93
CA ILE A 120 -11.34 4.00 21.03
C ILE A 120 -12.50 4.04 20.03
N PRO A 121 -12.89 2.93 19.36
CA PRO A 121 -14.03 2.95 18.42
C PRO A 121 -15.33 3.40 19.08
N THR A 122 -15.64 2.88 20.26
CA THR A 122 -16.83 3.30 21.02
C THR A 122 -16.76 4.77 21.45
N LEU A 123 -15.60 5.24 21.89
CA LEU A 123 -15.41 6.66 22.26
C LEU A 123 -15.58 7.58 21.05
N VAL A 124 -15.00 7.23 19.90
CA VAL A 124 -15.17 8.00 18.65
C VAL A 124 -16.63 8.04 18.23
N THR A 125 -17.35 6.93 18.31
CA THR A 125 -18.79 6.87 17.99
C THR A 125 -19.60 7.82 18.91
N LYS A 126 -19.30 7.84 20.22
CA LYS A 126 -19.94 8.76 21.17
C LYS A 126 -19.57 10.21 20.88
N LEU A 127 -18.31 10.52 20.60
CA LEU A 127 -17.86 11.87 20.27
C LEU A 127 -18.48 12.40 18.96
N ARG A 128 -18.81 11.54 18.02
CA ARG A 128 -19.48 11.88 16.76
C ARG A 128 -21.00 12.05 16.92
N ASP A 129 -21.57 11.75 18.09
CA ASP A 129 -23.00 11.95 18.37
C ASP A 129 -23.29 13.44 18.62
N PRO A 130 -24.13 14.11 17.81
CA PRO A 130 -24.47 15.53 18.00
C PRO A 130 -25.06 15.84 19.38
N ARG A 131 -25.71 14.87 20.03
CA ARG A 131 -26.30 15.04 21.37
C ARG A 131 -25.27 15.30 22.47
N GLN A 132 -24.00 14.95 22.23
CA GLN A 132 -22.90 15.24 23.15
C GLN A 132 -22.43 16.70 23.07
N TRP A 133 -22.87 17.46 22.07
CA TRP A 133 -22.39 18.81 21.75
C TRP A 133 -23.52 19.83 21.55
N PRO A 134 -24.43 19.99 22.54
CA PRO A 134 -25.57 20.91 22.39
C PRO A 134 -25.07 22.32 22.10
N GLY A 135 -25.53 22.88 20.97
CA GLY A 135 -25.12 24.25 20.56
C GLY A 135 -23.71 24.41 19.99
N ALA A 136 -22.97 23.29 19.79
CA ALA A 136 -21.62 23.30 19.21
C ALA A 136 -21.51 22.31 18.05
N PRO A 137 -20.61 22.55 17.09
CA PRO A 137 -20.35 21.58 16.01
C PRO A 137 -19.84 20.24 16.54
N VAL A 138 -20.21 19.14 15.87
CA VAL A 138 -19.63 17.81 16.14
C VAL A 138 -18.13 17.85 15.84
N PRO A 139 -17.26 17.36 16.75
CA PRO A 139 -15.82 17.37 16.52
C PRO A 139 -15.42 16.38 15.44
N VAL A 140 -14.37 16.71 14.70
CA VAL A 140 -13.71 15.78 13.79
C VAL A 140 -12.77 14.90 14.61
N VAL A 141 -13.14 13.62 14.76
CA VAL A 141 -12.38 12.64 15.55
C VAL A 141 -12.30 11.30 14.82
N GLN A 142 -11.19 10.61 15.02
CA GLN A 142 -10.99 9.26 14.49
C GLN A 142 -10.04 8.43 15.38
N PRO A 143 -10.05 7.09 15.30
CA PRO A 143 -8.95 6.30 15.83
C PRO A 143 -7.63 6.66 15.14
N HIS A 144 -6.50 6.38 15.78
CA HIS A 144 -5.22 6.31 15.07
C HIS A 144 -5.13 4.92 14.41
N HIS A 145 -5.36 4.85 13.11
CA HIS A 145 -5.45 3.59 12.39
C HIS A 145 -4.07 2.97 12.16
N VAL A 146 -4.02 1.66 12.23
CA VAL A 146 -2.85 0.86 11.84
C VAL A 146 -2.95 0.56 10.36
N LEU A 147 -1.83 0.68 9.67
CA LEU A 147 -1.65 0.33 8.27
C LEU A 147 -0.79 -0.94 8.19
N LEU A 148 -1.06 -1.76 7.19
CA LEU A 148 -0.29 -2.97 6.95
C LEU A 148 0.32 -2.95 5.55
N GLY A 149 1.50 -3.55 5.42
CA GLY A 149 2.10 -3.96 4.16
C GLY A 149 1.34 -5.14 3.58
N LEU A 150 0.06 -4.95 3.39
CA LEU A 150 -0.92 -5.85 2.77
C LEU A 150 -0.82 -7.33 3.15
N GLY A 151 -0.20 -7.64 4.29
CA GLY A 151 -0.50 -8.86 5.03
C GLY A 151 -1.97 -8.80 5.45
N ASN A 152 -2.63 -9.93 5.49
CA ASN A 152 -4.07 -9.99 5.60
C ASN A 152 -4.60 -9.82 7.02
N ILE A 153 -5.41 -8.78 7.24
CA ILE A 153 -6.23 -8.68 8.46
C ILE A 153 -7.44 -9.63 8.39
N MET A 154 -7.91 -9.98 7.17
CA MET A 154 -9.25 -10.51 6.94
C MET A 154 -9.32 -11.86 6.23
N GLY A 155 -8.23 -12.59 6.10
CA GLY A 155 -8.33 -14.00 5.78
C GLY A 155 -7.83 -14.46 4.41
N ASN A 156 -7.39 -13.67 3.44
CA ASN A 156 -6.82 -14.22 2.20
C ASN A 156 -5.76 -13.35 1.55
N PRO A 157 -4.48 -13.45 1.95
CA PRO A 157 -3.37 -12.82 1.24
C PRO A 157 -2.90 -13.73 0.12
N GLY A 158 -2.15 -13.16 -0.79
CA GLY A 158 -1.43 -13.91 -1.81
C GLY A 158 -0.35 -14.88 -1.31
N GLY A 159 -0.39 -15.27 -0.06
CA GLY A 159 0.54 -16.20 0.60
C GLY A 159 1.92 -15.64 0.89
N PRO A 160 2.80 -16.43 1.49
CA PRO A 160 4.18 -16.07 1.75
C PRO A 160 4.99 -16.03 0.45
N PRO A 161 6.11 -15.28 0.42
CA PRO A 161 7.03 -15.33 -0.70
C PRO A 161 7.52 -16.77 -0.93
N ARG A 162 7.79 -17.12 -2.19
CA ARG A 162 8.33 -18.41 -2.61
C ARG A 162 9.71 -18.22 -3.19
N THR A 163 10.58 -19.19 -2.97
CA THR A 163 11.95 -19.15 -3.46
C THR A 163 11.99 -19.14 -4.99
N LEU A 164 12.86 -18.29 -5.55
CA LEU A 164 13.15 -18.22 -6.97
C LEU A 164 14.67 -18.35 -7.16
N ALA A 165 15.09 -19.18 -8.09
CA ALA A 165 16.52 -19.45 -8.29
C ALA A 165 17.25 -18.26 -8.94
N ALA A 166 16.63 -17.60 -9.90
CA ALA A 166 17.22 -16.47 -10.62
C ALA A 166 16.14 -15.56 -11.20
N LEU A 167 16.52 -14.29 -11.39
CA LEU A 167 15.77 -13.31 -12.16
C LEU A 167 16.57 -12.97 -13.41
N PRO A 168 15.98 -12.99 -14.63
CA PRO A 168 16.67 -12.57 -15.84
C PRO A 168 17.25 -11.15 -15.68
N PRO A 169 18.38 -10.81 -16.35
CA PRO A 169 18.90 -9.45 -16.36
C PRO A 169 17.91 -8.48 -17.04
N PRO A 170 18.03 -7.16 -16.79
CA PRO A 170 17.27 -6.17 -17.54
C PRO A 170 17.51 -6.29 -19.05
N ASP A 171 16.45 -6.12 -19.84
CA ASP A 171 16.58 -6.03 -21.30
C ASP A 171 17.41 -4.77 -21.66
N PRO A 172 18.55 -4.92 -22.37
CA PRO A 172 19.36 -3.79 -22.77
C PRO A 172 18.61 -2.72 -23.57
N ALA A 173 17.60 -3.08 -24.34
CA ALA A 173 16.78 -2.14 -25.11
C ALA A 173 15.89 -1.25 -24.23
N ARG A 174 15.63 -1.67 -22.97
CA ARG A 174 14.73 -0.99 -22.06
C ARG A 174 15.46 -0.18 -20.96
N LEU A 175 16.78 -0.21 -20.91
CA LEU A 175 17.56 0.41 -19.82
C LEU A 175 17.30 1.92 -19.64
N ALA A 176 16.87 2.62 -20.69
CA ALA A 176 16.53 4.03 -20.62
C ALA A 176 15.08 4.30 -20.16
N GLU A 177 14.21 3.28 -20.09
CA GLU A 177 12.84 3.47 -19.63
C GLU A 177 12.80 3.94 -18.17
N GLY A 178 12.19 5.09 -17.93
CA GLY A 178 12.14 5.73 -16.63
C GLY A 178 13.35 6.64 -16.31
N ALA A 179 14.31 6.81 -17.22
CA ALA A 179 15.44 7.71 -16.99
C ALA A 179 14.97 9.14 -16.72
N GLY A 180 15.58 9.79 -15.72
CA GLY A 180 15.22 11.14 -15.27
C GLY A 180 13.98 11.19 -14.35
N VAL A 181 13.37 10.05 -14.02
CA VAL A 181 12.25 9.96 -13.09
C VAL A 181 12.70 9.29 -11.80
N THR A 182 12.33 9.86 -10.65
CA THR A 182 12.53 9.28 -9.33
C THR A 182 11.21 8.75 -8.78
N VAL A 183 11.21 7.48 -8.32
CA VAL A 183 10.07 6.82 -7.70
C VAL A 183 10.33 6.68 -6.20
N GLY A 184 9.53 7.37 -5.37
CA GLY A 184 9.49 7.19 -3.93
C GLY A 184 8.75 5.90 -3.56
N ILE A 185 9.29 5.13 -2.62
CA ILE A 185 8.70 3.86 -2.16
C ILE A 185 8.53 3.94 -0.66
N CYS A 186 7.32 4.23 -0.17
CA CYS A 186 7.03 4.17 1.27
C CYS A 186 6.58 2.74 1.63
N ASP A 187 7.50 1.99 2.26
CA ASP A 187 7.33 0.55 2.51
C ASP A 187 8.14 0.12 3.75
N THR A 188 8.74 -1.06 3.79
CA THR A 188 9.64 -1.51 4.87
C THR A 188 11.07 -0.93 4.77
N GLY A 189 11.32 -0.01 3.84
CA GLY A 189 12.66 0.45 3.47
C GLY A 189 13.31 -0.46 2.43
N ILE A 190 14.63 -0.43 2.31
CA ILE A 190 15.37 -1.30 1.40
C ILE A 190 16.52 -2.00 2.13
N CYS A 191 16.74 -3.29 1.87
CA CYS A 191 17.85 -4.02 2.48
C CYS A 191 19.19 -3.36 2.12
N ARG A 192 20.02 -3.05 3.13
CA ARG A 192 21.31 -2.39 2.97
C ARG A 192 22.21 -3.03 1.91
N GLN A 193 22.16 -4.35 1.75
CA GLN A 193 22.95 -5.07 0.76
C GLN A 193 22.23 -5.23 -0.59
N ALA A 194 21.05 -4.67 -0.80
CA ALA A 194 20.25 -4.91 -2.00
C ALA A 194 21.01 -4.52 -3.28
N GLY A 195 21.69 -3.37 -3.31
CA GLY A 195 22.46 -2.94 -4.47
C GLY A 195 23.63 -3.87 -4.80
N SER A 196 24.36 -4.38 -3.80
CA SER A 196 25.48 -5.30 -4.02
C SER A 196 25.02 -6.72 -4.35
N ARG A 197 23.90 -7.16 -3.81
CA ARG A 197 23.31 -8.49 -4.07
C ARG A 197 22.59 -8.57 -5.41
N HIS A 198 22.07 -7.44 -5.88
CA HIS A 198 21.31 -7.32 -7.13
C HIS A 198 21.90 -6.24 -8.05
N PRO A 199 23.21 -6.32 -8.41
CA PRO A 199 23.90 -5.23 -9.11
C PRO A 199 23.25 -4.85 -10.45
N GLN A 200 22.64 -5.80 -11.15
CA GLN A 200 21.98 -5.56 -12.44
C GLN A 200 20.64 -4.82 -12.30
N TRP A 201 19.92 -5.02 -11.19
CA TRP A 201 18.61 -4.44 -10.97
C TRP A 201 18.64 -3.21 -10.06
N LEU A 202 19.43 -3.30 -8.98
CA LEU A 202 19.39 -2.33 -7.88
C LEU A 202 20.74 -1.61 -7.66
N GLY A 203 21.82 -2.02 -8.34
CA GLY A 203 23.12 -1.39 -8.23
C GLY A 203 23.10 0.07 -8.70
N GLY A 204 23.41 1.01 -7.80
CA GLY A 204 23.41 2.45 -8.10
C GLY A 204 22.05 3.06 -8.42
N ALA A 205 20.97 2.36 -8.14
CA ALA A 205 19.60 2.79 -8.47
C ALA A 205 18.96 3.72 -7.42
N TYR A 206 19.61 3.92 -6.25
CA TYR A 206 19.02 4.70 -5.16
C TYR A 206 19.52 6.14 -5.10
N LEU A 207 18.73 7.02 -4.47
CA LEU A 207 19.20 8.30 -3.96
C LEU A 207 20.22 8.07 -2.81
N PRO A 208 21.08 9.08 -2.50
CA PRO A 208 22.06 8.94 -1.42
C PRO A 208 21.45 8.72 -0.03
N GLU A 209 20.30 9.28 0.22
CA GLU A 209 19.58 9.23 1.50
C GLU A 209 18.33 8.35 1.34
N VAL A 210 18.42 7.10 1.79
CA VAL A 210 17.32 6.14 1.80
C VAL A 210 17.28 5.41 3.13
N ASP A 211 16.11 4.94 3.53
CA ASP A 211 15.95 4.15 4.75
C ASP A 211 16.37 2.69 4.53
N ASP A 212 17.37 2.27 5.30
CA ASP A 212 17.80 0.87 5.36
C ASP A 212 16.77 0.00 6.10
N GLU A 213 16.46 -1.16 5.54
CA GLU A 213 15.70 -2.21 6.21
C GLU A 213 16.64 -3.27 6.80
N ASP A 214 16.39 -3.67 8.06
CA ASP A 214 16.84 -4.96 8.60
C ASP A 214 15.67 -5.96 8.51
N PRO A 215 15.67 -6.87 7.50
CA PRO A 215 14.54 -7.75 7.28
C PRO A 215 14.45 -8.90 8.29
N LEU A 216 15.45 -9.05 9.17
CA LEU A 216 15.57 -10.16 10.10
C LEU A 216 15.12 -9.75 11.51
N TYR A 217 14.67 -10.71 12.29
CA TYR A 217 14.59 -10.53 13.74
C TYR A 217 15.99 -10.37 14.33
N VAL A 218 16.12 -9.44 15.27
CA VAL A 218 17.40 -9.05 15.89
C VAL A 218 18.21 -10.28 16.33
N HIS A 219 19.47 -10.35 15.89
CA HIS A 219 20.41 -11.43 16.18
C HIS A 219 20.01 -12.83 15.68
N THR A 220 19.22 -12.89 14.64
CA THR A 220 18.82 -14.18 14.03
C THR A 220 19.02 -14.14 12.51
N ASP A 221 18.81 -15.29 11.85
CA ASP A 221 18.68 -15.41 10.39
C ASP A 221 17.20 -15.62 9.96
N VAL A 222 16.26 -15.36 10.88
CA VAL A 222 14.82 -15.51 10.66
C VAL A 222 14.25 -14.20 10.12
N LEU A 223 13.62 -14.27 8.98
CA LEU A 223 12.91 -13.14 8.38
C LEU A 223 11.69 -12.76 9.22
N ALA A 224 11.52 -11.46 9.41
CA ALA A 224 10.26 -10.92 9.86
C ALA A 224 9.17 -11.17 8.79
N PRO A 225 7.89 -11.23 9.14
CA PRO A 225 6.82 -11.64 8.19
C PRO A 225 6.79 -10.88 6.87
N GLN A 226 7.10 -9.60 6.88
CA GLN A 226 7.19 -8.76 5.68
C GLN A 226 8.63 -8.30 5.39
N GLY A 227 9.61 -8.93 6.02
CA GLY A 227 11.04 -8.63 5.80
C GLY A 227 11.40 -8.78 4.33
N GLY A 228 12.00 -7.70 3.75
CA GLY A 228 12.34 -7.64 2.34
C GLY A 228 11.21 -7.23 1.40
N HIS A 229 10.02 -6.85 1.91
CA HIS A 229 8.91 -6.43 1.07
C HIS A 229 9.27 -5.19 0.25
N GLY A 230 9.85 -4.15 0.84
CA GLY A 230 10.30 -2.96 0.12
C GLY A 230 11.39 -3.26 -0.92
N THR A 231 12.34 -4.18 -0.61
CA THR A 231 13.34 -4.66 -1.57
C THR A 231 12.69 -5.37 -2.76
N PHE A 232 11.64 -6.14 -2.52
CA PHE A 232 10.87 -6.81 -3.59
C PHE A 232 10.12 -5.79 -4.46
N VAL A 233 9.44 -4.83 -3.84
CA VAL A 233 8.73 -3.71 -4.51
C VAL A 233 9.70 -2.91 -5.37
N ALA A 234 10.89 -2.57 -4.86
CA ALA A 234 11.94 -1.86 -5.61
C ALA A 234 12.35 -2.62 -6.89
N GLY A 235 12.52 -3.94 -6.81
CA GLY A 235 12.82 -4.77 -7.97
C GLY A 235 11.69 -4.80 -9.00
N VAL A 236 10.42 -4.82 -8.57
CA VAL A 236 9.26 -4.77 -9.48
C VAL A 236 9.18 -3.42 -10.21
N VAL A 237 9.38 -2.30 -9.51
CA VAL A 237 9.43 -0.96 -10.11
C VAL A 237 10.54 -0.90 -11.18
N ARG A 238 11.74 -1.40 -10.86
CA ARG A 238 12.88 -1.45 -11.79
C ARG A 238 12.66 -2.36 -12.99
N GLN A 239 11.90 -3.44 -12.86
CA GLN A 239 11.53 -4.29 -14.00
C GLN A 239 10.55 -3.59 -14.94
N ALA A 240 9.63 -2.78 -14.40
CA ALA A 240 8.69 -2.00 -15.20
C ALA A 240 9.34 -0.78 -15.88
N ALA A 241 10.38 -0.18 -15.24
CA ALA A 241 11.13 0.96 -15.73
C ALA A 241 12.61 0.87 -15.28
N PRO A 242 13.48 0.18 -16.02
CA PRO A 242 14.85 -0.09 -15.58
C PRO A 242 15.74 1.16 -15.36
N GLY A 243 15.40 2.30 -15.95
CA GLY A 243 16.13 3.55 -15.83
C GLY A 243 15.76 4.43 -14.64
N VAL A 244 14.70 4.12 -13.87
CA VAL A 244 14.28 4.97 -12.75
C VAL A 244 15.32 5.02 -11.63
N ARG A 245 15.36 6.14 -10.91
CA ARG A 245 15.96 6.22 -9.57
C ARG A 245 14.92 5.91 -8.50
N LEU A 246 15.36 5.39 -7.38
CA LEU A 246 14.49 4.99 -6.27
C LEU A 246 14.80 5.82 -5.02
N ASP A 247 13.76 6.12 -4.27
CA ASP A 247 13.81 6.79 -2.97
C ASP A 247 12.98 5.98 -1.94
N PRO A 248 13.54 4.87 -1.41
CA PRO A 248 12.86 4.03 -0.44
C PRO A 248 12.85 4.65 0.95
N GLU A 249 11.66 4.76 1.54
CA GLU A 249 11.40 5.29 2.87
C GLU A 249 10.65 4.29 3.75
N THR A 250 11.02 4.20 5.03
CA THR A 250 10.37 3.30 5.98
C THR A 250 9.04 3.87 6.49
N ALA A 251 7.95 3.28 6.04
CA ALA A 251 6.58 3.52 6.50
C ALA A 251 6.01 2.35 7.31
N LEU A 252 6.65 1.20 7.23
CA LEU A 252 6.29 -0.05 7.90
C LEU A 252 7.50 -0.65 8.61
N ALA A 253 7.31 -1.25 9.77
CA ALA A 253 8.31 -2.14 10.34
C ALA A 253 8.48 -3.40 9.45
N PRO A 254 9.58 -4.16 9.56
CA PRO A 254 9.77 -5.44 8.83
C PRO A 254 8.71 -6.49 9.16
N THR A 255 7.96 -6.31 10.24
CA THR A 255 6.74 -7.09 10.55
C THR A 255 5.58 -6.79 9.59
N GLY A 256 5.67 -5.72 8.79
CA GLY A 256 4.59 -5.23 7.93
C GLY A 256 3.58 -4.34 8.64
N VAL A 257 3.85 -3.95 9.88
CA VAL A 257 2.96 -3.10 10.68
C VAL A 257 3.47 -1.67 10.70
N GLY A 258 2.60 -0.74 10.35
CA GLY A 258 2.81 0.69 10.47
C GLY A 258 1.55 1.38 11.00
N ASP A 259 1.51 2.69 10.92
CA ASP A 259 0.35 3.49 11.20
C ASP A 259 0.36 4.79 10.38
N GLU A 260 -0.70 5.57 10.51
CA GLU A 260 -0.83 6.84 9.79
C GLU A 260 0.34 7.80 10.04
N SER A 261 0.91 7.82 11.27
CA SER A 261 2.02 8.72 11.60
C SER A 261 3.35 8.26 10.95
N MET A 262 3.56 6.95 10.86
CA MET A 262 4.74 6.39 10.17
C MET A 262 4.70 6.68 8.68
N LEU A 263 3.55 6.49 8.03
CA LEU A 263 3.41 6.84 6.61
C LEU A 263 3.57 8.33 6.36
N VAL A 264 2.97 9.19 7.19
CA VAL A 264 3.15 10.65 7.07
C VAL A 264 4.62 11.04 7.23
N ALA A 265 5.33 10.44 8.17
CA ALA A 265 6.76 10.68 8.36
C ALA A 265 7.57 10.22 7.13
N ALA A 266 7.30 9.05 6.57
CA ALA A 266 7.93 8.56 5.35
C ALA A 266 7.69 9.51 4.16
N LEU A 267 6.44 9.91 3.92
CA LEU A 267 6.10 10.87 2.88
C LEU A 267 6.84 12.22 3.03
N SER A 268 7.11 12.65 4.26
CA SER A 268 7.83 13.92 4.52
C SER A 268 9.33 13.83 4.31
N ARG A 269 9.91 12.62 4.27
CA ARG A 269 11.34 12.40 3.99
C ARG A 269 11.64 12.21 2.52
N LEU A 270 10.62 11.92 1.69
CA LEU A 270 10.82 11.79 0.24
C LEU A 270 11.50 13.03 -0.32
N SER A 271 12.49 12.79 -1.17
CA SER A 271 13.21 13.84 -1.90
C SER A 271 12.27 14.68 -2.77
N ALA A 272 12.62 15.95 -2.94
CA ALA A 272 11.92 16.85 -3.87
C ALA A 272 11.99 16.40 -5.35
N GLU A 273 12.89 15.48 -5.68
CA GLU A 273 13.01 14.89 -7.03
C GLU A 273 11.93 13.83 -7.31
N VAL A 274 11.21 13.37 -6.30
CA VAL A 274 10.20 12.30 -6.45
C VAL A 274 9.02 12.77 -7.28
N SER A 275 8.78 12.10 -8.40
CA SER A 275 7.70 12.38 -9.33
C SER A 275 6.58 11.35 -9.29
N VAL A 276 6.86 10.14 -8.79
CA VAL A 276 5.87 9.07 -8.57
C VAL A 276 6.08 8.50 -7.18
N VAL A 277 5.02 8.29 -6.41
CA VAL A 277 5.07 7.64 -5.10
C VAL A 277 4.32 6.32 -5.16
N ASN A 278 4.98 5.25 -4.75
CA ASN A 278 4.40 3.92 -4.57
C ASN A 278 4.07 3.67 -3.09
N LEU A 279 2.81 3.36 -2.81
CA LEU A 279 2.30 3.00 -1.50
C LEU A 279 1.77 1.57 -1.52
N SER A 280 2.65 0.58 -1.33
CA SER A 280 2.29 -0.83 -1.28
C SER A 280 1.80 -1.24 0.12
N LEU A 281 0.96 -0.40 0.71
CA LEU A 281 0.41 -0.52 2.05
C LEU A 281 -0.98 0.10 2.13
N GLY A 282 -1.70 -0.21 3.21
CA GLY A 282 -2.99 0.41 3.49
C GLY A 282 -3.71 -0.21 4.68
N GLY A 283 -4.91 0.27 4.94
CA GLY A 283 -5.76 -0.23 6.02
C GLY A 283 -7.21 0.20 5.87
N PHE A 284 -8.08 -0.49 6.61
CA PHE A 284 -9.46 -0.06 6.79
C PHE A 284 -9.53 0.98 7.89
N THR A 285 -10.53 1.84 7.81
CA THR A 285 -10.81 2.86 8.81
C THR A 285 -12.18 2.65 9.44
N LEU A 286 -12.43 3.32 10.56
CA LEU A 286 -13.74 3.27 11.22
C LEU A 286 -14.81 3.86 10.29
N ASP A 287 -15.84 3.05 10.03
CA ASP A 287 -16.99 3.42 9.17
C ASP A 287 -16.58 3.82 7.74
N ASP A 288 -15.47 3.27 7.24
CA ASP A 288 -14.94 3.54 5.90
C ASP A 288 -14.71 5.03 5.60
N GLN A 289 -14.54 5.85 6.66
CA GLN A 289 -14.29 7.27 6.49
C GLN A 289 -12.84 7.52 6.08
N PRO A 290 -12.59 8.49 5.19
CA PRO A 290 -11.23 8.87 4.82
C PRO A 290 -10.37 9.19 6.05
N SER A 291 -9.13 8.67 6.07
CA SER A 291 -8.16 9.05 7.09
C SER A 291 -7.78 10.53 6.95
N LEU A 292 -8.08 11.33 7.97
CA LEU A 292 -7.80 12.76 7.95
C LEU A 292 -6.30 13.07 7.79
N PRO A 293 -5.38 12.48 8.58
CA PRO A 293 -3.95 12.78 8.43
C PRO A 293 -3.39 12.33 7.07
N LEU A 294 -3.84 11.20 6.52
CA LEU A 294 -3.39 10.75 5.19
C LEU A 294 -3.92 11.67 4.09
N ALA A 295 -5.18 12.08 4.16
CA ALA A 295 -5.76 13.04 3.23
C ALA A 295 -5.00 14.38 3.26
N ASN A 296 -4.69 14.89 4.46
CA ASN A 296 -3.93 16.15 4.64
C ASN A 296 -2.50 16.02 4.10
N ALA A 297 -1.79 14.93 4.44
CA ALA A 297 -0.42 14.71 4.00
C ALA A 297 -0.33 14.63 2.47
N LEU A 298 -1.22 13.85 1.84
CA LEU A 298 -1.24 13.74 0.39
C LEU A 298 -1.70 15.03 -0.28
N ALA A 299 -2.62 15.79 0.29
CA ALA A 299 -3.02 17.09 -0.25
C ALA A 299 -1.88 18.13 -0.20
N ALA A 300 -1.00 18.03 0.78
CA ALA A 300 0.18 18.90 0.91
C ALA A 300 1.31 18.56 -0.08
N MET A 301 1.32 17.39 -0.69
CA MET A 301 2.32 17.01 -1.68
C MET A 301 2.14 17.80 -2.99
N PRO A 302 3.22 18.03 -3.76
CA PRO A 302 3.13 18.67 -5.07
C PRO A 302 2.10 18.00 -5.98
N GLN A 303 1.31 18.79 -6.67
CA GLN A 303 0.33 18.26 -7.65
C GLN A 303 1.01 17.57 -8.85
N THR A 304 2.29 17.88 -9.07
CA THR A 304 3.13 17.26 -10.08
C THR A 304 3.60 15.84 -9.72
N THR A 305 3.35 15.37 -8.50
CA THR A 305 3.72 14.03 -8.05
C THR A 305 2.51 13.09 -8.17
N ALA A 306 2.62 12.01 -8.95
CA ALA A 306 1.63 10.95 -8.98
C ALA A 306 1.74 10.07 -7.72
N VAL A 307 0.60 9.67 -7.16
CA VAL A 307 0.55 8.73 -6.04
C VAL A 307 -0.21 7.48 -6.47
N VAL A 308 0.41 6.33 -6.30
CA VAL A 308 -0.15 5.02 -6.64
C VAL A 308 -0.24 4.19 -5.35
N ALA A 309 -1.38 3.61 -5.05
CA ALA A 309 -1.54 2.80 -3.84
C ALA A 309 -2.30 1.51 -4.09
N ALA A 310 -1.99 0.51 -3.30
CA ALA A 310 -2.55 -0.82 -3.40
C ALA A 310 -3.99 -0.89 -2.87
N ALA A 311 -4.87 -1.56 -3.61
CA ALA A 311 -6.28 -1.72 -3.27
C ALA A 311 -6.53 -2.68 -2.09
N GLY A 312 -5.50 -3.37 -1.61
CA GLY A 312 -5.63 -4.30 -0.49
C GLY A 312 -5.85 -5.75 -0.92
N ASN A 313 -5.59 -6.67 0.02
CA ASN A 313 -5.65 -8.10 -0.24
C ASN A 313 -6.75 -8.82 0.56
N ALA A 314 -7.81 -8.12 0.95
CA ALA A 314 -8.90 -8.70 1.73
C ALA A 314 -10.03 -9.31 0.88
N GLY A 315 -10.00 -9.15 -0.44
CA GLY A 315 -11.03 -9.69 -1.35
C GLY A 315 -12.41 -9.04 -1.19
N VAL A 316 -12.46 -7.81 -0.70
CA VAL A 316 -13.71 -7.10 -0.40
C VAL A 316 -13.82 -5.80 -1.20
N ASP A 317 -15.02 -5.20 -1.19
CA ASP A 317 -15.32 -3.95 -1.89
C ASP A 317 -15.16 -2.69 -1.01
N ARG A 318 -14.84 -2.87 0.29
CA ARG A 318 -14.59 -1.77 1.21
C ARG A 318 -13.38 -0.95 0.80
N PRO A 319 -13.45 0.40 0.91
CA PRO A 319 -12.32 1.26 0.57
C PRO A 319 -11.12 1.01 1.50
N VAL A 320 -9.95 0.86 0.90
CA VAL A 320 -8.66 0.79 1.60
C VAL A 320 -7.97 2.16 1.50
N TRP A 321 -7.52 2.67 2.63
CA TRP A 321 -6.85 3.95 2.70
C TRP A 321 -5.33 3.77 2.81
N PRO A 322 -4.53 4.57 2.04
CA PRO A 322 -4.90 5.77 1.28
C PRO A 322 -5.42 5.54 -0.14
N ALA A 323 -5.47 4.31 -0.66
CA ALA A 323 -5.80 4.03 -2.05
C ALA A 323 -7.12 4.65 -2.52
N ALA A 324 -8.15 4.66 -1.66
CA ALA A 324 -9.47 5.19 -2.00
C ALA A 324 -9.57 6.74 -1.96
N LEU A 325 -8.48 7.48 -1.71
CA LEU A 325 -8.47 8.94 -1.83
C LEU A 325 -8.49 9.35 -3.30
N ASP A 326 -9.26 10.39 -3.65
CA ASP A 326 -9.47 10.85 -5.04
C ASP A 326 -8.19 11.18 -5.80
N ARG A 327 -7.16 11.63 -5.09
CA ARG A 327 -5.85 11.96 -5.65
C ARG A 327 -5.01 10.72 -5.99
N VAL A 328 -5.27 9.60 -5.36
CA VAL A 328 -4.47 8.38 -5.44
C VAL A 328 -4.96 7.51 -6.60
N LEU A 329 -4.04 6.92 -7.35
CA LEU A 329 -4.34 5.88 -8.33
C LEU A 329 -4.41 4.54 -7.59
N ALA A 330 -5.61 4.05 -7.35
CA ALA A 330 -5.84 2.78 -6.67
C ALA A 330 -5.60 1.59 -7.61
N VAL A 331 -4.78 0.62 -7.19
CA VAL A 331 -4.39 -0.52 -8.02
C VAL A 331 -4.81 -1.86 -7.43
N GLY A 332 -5.67 -2.57 -8.16
CA GLY A 332 -6.05 -3.95 -7.90
C GLY A 332 -5.11 -4.97 -8.52
N ALA A 333 -5.27 -6.23 -8.15
CA ALA A 333 -4.50 -7.35 -8.68
C ALA A 333 -5.35 -8.27 -9.56
N VAL A 334 -4.75 -8.72 -10.67
CA VAL A 334 -5.28 -9.74 -11.57
C VAL A 334 -4.25 -10.83 -11.75
N GLU A 335 -4.65 -11.96 -12.30
CA GLU A 335 -3.77 -13.08 -12.63
C GLU A 335 -4.03 -13.59 -14.05
N THR A 336 -3.10 -14.40 -14.56
CA THR A 336 -3.26 -15.10 -15.83
C THR A 336 -4.02 -16.39 -15.59
N GLY A 337 -5.26 -16.44 -16.03
CA GLY A 337 -6.12 -17.63 -16.01
C GLY A 337 -5.86 -18.57 -17.19
N ALA A 338 -6.79 -19.49 -17.40
CA ALA A 338 -6.74 -20.45 -18.49
C ALA A 338 -6.66 -19.76 -19.87
N ALA A 339 -5.92 -20.36 -20.79
CA ALA A 339 -5.71 -19.85 -22.15
C ALA A 339 -5.13 -18.41 -22.22
N GLY A 340 -4.47 -17.93 -21.17
CA GLY A 340 -3.89 -16.58 -21.12
C GLY A 340 -4.89 -15.46 -20.86
N ALA A 341 -6.12 -15.78 -20.52
CA ALA A 341 -7.10 -14.78 -20.10
C ALA A 341 -6.64 -14.09 -18.79
N VAL A 342 -6.85 -12.79 -18.70
CA VAL A 342 -6.60 -12.04 -17.45
C VAL A 342 -7.88 -12.08 -16.62
N VAL A 343 -7.76 -12.58 -15.39
CA VAL A 343 -8.87 -12.72 -14.46
C VAL A 343 -8.57 -12.03 -13.14
N PRO A 344 -9.58 -11.50 -12.43
CA PRO A 344 -9.40 -10.97 -11.08
C PRO A 344 -8.86 -12.04 -10.12
N THR A 345 -8.07 -11.60 -9.14
CA THR A 345 -7.65 -12.48 -8.04
C THR A 345 -8.67 -12.40 -6.89
N ASP A 346 -8.87 -13.52 -6.19
CA ASP A 346 -9.85 -13.60 -5.08
C ASP A 346 -9.49 -12.66 -3.92
N TYR A 347 -8.20 -12.37 -3.74
CA TYR A 347 -7.73 -11.52 -2.66
C TYR A 347 -7.81 -10.01 -2.95
N SER A 348 -7.85 -9.59 -4.21
CA SER A 348 -7.77 -8.17 -4.54
C SER A 348 -8.96 -7.37 -4.00
N GLY A 349 -8.66 -6.23 -3.40
CA GLY A 349 -9.67 -5.19 -3.20
C GLY A 349 -10.30 -4.80 -4.54
N ARG A 350 -11.59 -4.52 -4.53
CA ARG A 350 -12.39 -4.24 -5.74
C ARG A 350 -13.44 -3.17 -5.49
N GLY A 351 -13.98 -2.63 -6.55
CA GLY A 351 -15.06 -1.66 -6.49
C GLY A 351 -14.81 -0.40 -7.33
N PRO A 352 -15.77 0.54 -7.34
CA PRO A 352 -15.70 1.72 -8.21
C PRO A 352 -14.59 2.72 -7.83
N TRP A 353 -13.93 2.52 -6.70
CA TRP A 353 -12.81 3.32 -6.23
C TRP A 353 -11.46 2.80 -6.75
N VAL A 354 -11.41 1.61 -7.36
CA VAL A 354 -10.20 1.05 -7.98
C VAL A 354 -10.06 1.58 -9.41
N ASP A 355 -8.93 2.21 -9.72
CA ASP A 355 -8.70 2.89 -11.01
C ASP A 355 -8.01 1.99 -12.04
N ALA A 356 -7.11 1.12 -11.59
CA ALA A 356 -6.31 0.26 -12.46
C ALA A 356 -6.05 -1.09 -11.82
N CYS A 357 -5.65 -2.07 -12.64
CA CYS A 357 -5.17 -3.36 -12.17
C CYS A 357 -3.97 -3.83 -13.00
N ALA A 358 -3.14 -4.68 -12.37
CA ALA A 358 -2.02 -5.35 -13.04
C ALA A 358 -1.83 -6.75 -12.45
N LEU A 359 -0.96 -7.56 -13.08
CA LEU A 359 -0.64 -8.88 -12.54
C LEU A 359 -0.11 -8.76 -11.10
N GLY A 360 -0.79 -9.39 -10.16
CA GLY A 360 -0.42 -9.37 -8.74
C GLY A 360 0.72 -10.31 -8.40
N ARG A 361 0.94 -11.38 -9.16
CA ARG A 361 2.07 -12.30 -8.97
C ARG A 361 3.28 -11.81 -9.76
N ARG A 362 4.41 -11.64 -9.07
CA ARG A 362 5.67 -11.17 -9.67
C ARG A 362 6.85 -11.98 -9.17
N ASP A 363 7.88 -12.05 -9.99
CA ASP A 363 9.22 -12.47 -9.63
C ASP A 363 10.06 -11.21 -9.41
N SER A 364 10.88 -11.17 -8.33
CA SER A 364 11.64 -9.95 -8.03
C SER A 364 12.89 -10.23 -7.20
N THR A 365 13.69 -9.16 -7.01
CA THR A 365 14.77 -9.11 -6.03
C THR A 365 14.22 -9.33 -4.63
N TYR A 366 14.96 -10.04 -3.81
CA TYR A 366 14.56 -10.34 -2.44
C TYR A 366 15.79 -10.39 -1.52
N VAL A 367 15.58 -10.68 -0.27
CA VAL A 367 16.60 -10.75 0.78
C VAL A 367 17.07 -12.17 1.03
N GLU A 368 18.12 -12.35 1.83
CA GLU A 368 18.54 -13.65 2.35
C GLU A 368 18.00 -13.86 3.75
N GLY A 369 17.60 -15.09 4.05
CA GLY A 369 17.11 -15.46 5.37
C GLY A 369 16.19 -16.66 5.36
N ARG A 370 15.73 -17.06 6.55
CA ARG A 370 14.82 -18.18 6.77
C ARG A 370 13.42 -17.65 7.10
N LEU A 371 12.40 -18.14 6.44
CA LEU A 371 11.00 -17.91 6.78
C LEU A 371 10.39 -19.21 7.33
N PRO A 372 10.27 -19.34 8.66
CA PRO A 372 9.57 -20.47 9.27
C PRO A 372 8.06 -20.30 9.08
N LEU A 373 7.39 -21.39 8.71
CA LEU A 373 5.94 -21.44 8.60
C LEU A 373 5.42 -22.50 9.58
N PRO A 374 4.49 -22.19 10.50
CA PRO A 374 3.98 -23.16 11.48
C PRO A 374 3.47 -24.44 10.82
N GLY A 375 4.02 -25.60 11.26
CA GLY A 375 3.63 -26.90 10.71
C GLY A 375 4.06 -27.19 9.27
N ARG A 376 4.92 -26.35 8.69
CA ARG A 376 5.42 -26.46 7.30
C ARG A 376 6.95 -26.40 7.26
N PRO A 377 7.59 -26.88 6.20
CA PRO A 377 9.04 -26.71 6.03
C PRO A 377 9.45 -25.25 6.00
N THR A 378 10.52 -24.91 6.71
CA THR A 378 11.13 -23.57 6.66
C THR A 378 11.64 -23.26 5.26
N ARG A 379 11.32 -22.09 4.74
CA ARG A 379 11.83 -21.62 3.44
C ARG A 379 13.15 -20.88 3.63
N LEU A 380 14.11 -21.21 2.76
CA LEU A 380 15.41 -20.52 2.69
C LEU A 380 15.44 -19.64 1.47
N PHE A 381 15.68 -18.35 1.65
CA PHE A 381 15.77 -17.37 0.57
C PHE A 381 17.22 -17.02 0.27
N HIS A 382 17.53 -16.90 -1.03
CA HIS A 382 18.84 -16.55 -1.56
C HIS A 382 18.69 -15.51 -2.68
N ARG A 383 18.29 -14.29 -2.35
CA ARG A 383 18.22 -13.12 -3.23
C ARG A 383 16.93 -12.91 -4.04
N TYR A 384 16.23 -13.97 -4.49
CA TYR A 384 15.08 -13.81 -5.37
C TYR A 384 13.87 -14.55 -4.84
N ALA A 385 12.70 -14.00 -5.13
CA ALA A 385 11.44 -14.63 -4.76
C ALA A 385 10.36 -14.41 -5.82
N THR A 386 9.36 -15.28 -5.82
CA THR A 386 8.03 -15.03 -6.40
C THR A 386 7.09 -14.68 -5.29
N TRP A 387 6.33 -13.61 -5.45
CA TRP A 387 5.33 -13.21 -4.45
C TRP A 387 4.06 -12.69 -5.13
N ALA A 388 2.91 -12.66 -4.39
CA ALA A 388 1.64 -12.21 -4.93
C ALA A 388 0.95 -11.23 -3.97
N GLY A 389 0.37 -10.17 -4.53
CA GLY A 389 -0.36 -9.14 -3.80
C GLY A 389 -0.62 -7.91 -4.66
N THR A 390 -1.58 -7.10 -4.25
CA THR A 390 -1.84 -5.80 -4.86
C THR A 390 -0.65 -4.84 -4.73
N SER A 391 0.24 -5.05 -3.74
CA SER A 391 1.53 -4.36 -3.59
C SER A 391 2.36 -4.40 -4.87
N PHE A 392 2.44 -5.57 -5.49
CA PHE A 392 3.32 -5.79 -6.64
C PHE A 392 2.67 -5.35 -7.95
N ALA A 393 1.35 -5.41 -8.03
CA ALA A 393 0.58 -4.75 -9.09
C ALA A 393 0.80 -3.22 -9.04
N THR A 394 0.76 -2.63 -7.83
CA THR A 394 0.99 -1.20 -7.58
C THR A 394 2.40 -0.78 -7.99
N ALA A 395 3.42 -1.54 -7.57
CA ALA A 395 4.81 -1.30 -7.93
C ALA A 395 5.03 -1.34 -9.45
N HIS A 396 4.40 -2.29 -10.14
CA HIS A 396 4.43 -2.36 -11.59
C HIS A 396 3.79 -1.11 -12.23
N VAL A 397 2.61 -0.68 -11.77
CA VAL A 397 1.93 0.51 -12.27
C VAL A 397 2.75 1.77 -12.02
N ALA A 398 3.39 1.90 -10.84
CA ALA A 398 4.29 3.02 -10.55
C ALA A 398 5.47 3.07 -11.53
N GLY A 399 6.11 1.93 -11.82
CA GLY A 399 7.16 1.84 -12.82
C GLY A 399 6.64 2.16 -14.24
N ARG A 400 5.46 1.68 -14.63
CA ARG A 400 4.86 2.00 -15.94
C ARG A 400 4.55 3.49 -16.10
N LEU A 401 4.09 4.16 -15.04
CA LEU A 401 3.94 5.63 -15.04
C LEU A 401 5.28 6.31 -15.26
N ALA A 402 6.33 5.90 -14.55
CA ALA A 402 7.67 6.46 -14.71
C ALA A 402 8.22 6.23 -16.14
N ALA A 403 7.98 5.06 -16.73
CA ALA A 403 8.35 4.78 -18.11
C ALA A 403 7.62 5.71 -19.11
N LEU A 404 6.32 5.95 -18.92
CA LEU A 404 5.53 6.87 -19.75
C LEU A 404 6.02 8.32 -19.62
N MET A 405 6.31 8.76 -18.40
CA MET A 405 6.87 10.09 -18.13
C MET A 405 8.19 10.29 -18.88
N SER A 406 9.11 9.32 -18.76
CA SER A 406 10.43 9.37 -19.41
C SER A 406 10.33 9.33 -20.93
N ALA A 407 9.54 8.43 -21.51
CA ALA A 407 9.46 8.25 -22.97
C ALA A 407 8.84 9.45 -23.69
N GLY A 408 7.87 10.11 -23.06
CA GLY A 408 7.11 11.21 -23.66
C GLY A 408 7.43 12.60 -23.11
N GLY A 409 8.34 12.71 -22.09
CA GLY A 409 8.50 13.96 -21.34
C GLY A 409 7.19 14.39 -20.64
N LEU A 410 6.33 13.43 -20.30
CA LEU A 410 5.00 13.70 -19.78
C LEU A 410 5.04 14.14 -18.32
N SER A 411 4.15 15.06 -17.95
CA SER A 411 3.85 15.29 -16.53
C SER A 411 3.21 14.04 -15.91
N ALA A 412 3.23 13.94 -14.58
CA ALA A 412 2.61 12.84 -13.85
C ALA A 412 1.12 12.67 -14.20
N ASP A 413 0.38 13.79 -14.32
CA ASP A 413 -1.05 13.77 -14.71
C ASP A 413 -1.25 13.29 -16.14
N ALA A 414 -0.41 13.75 -17.09
CA ALA A 414 -0.49 13.31 -18.48
C ALA A 414 -0.16 11.81 -18.61
N ALA A 415 0.86 11.34 -17.90
CA ALA A 415 1.20 9.91 -17.86
C ALA A 415 0.07 9.06 -17.23
N ARG A 416 -0.56 9.55 -16.15
CA ARG A 416 -1.72 8.91 -15.53
C ARG A 416 -2.89 8.83 -16.51
N LEU A 417 -3.22 9.91 -17.22
CA LEU A 417 -4.28 9.91 -18.22
C LEU A 417 -3.97 8.95 -19.38
N ALA A 418 -2.73 8.95 -19.88
CA ALA A 418 -2.30 8.03 -20.93
C ALA A 418 -2.41 6.56 -20.50
N LEU A 419 -2.02 6.25 -19.25
CA LEU A 419 -2.15 4.91 -18.68
C LEU A 419 -3.61 4.47 -18.59
N LEU A 420 -4.50 5.35 -18.12
CA LEU A 420 -5.92 5.08 -17.94
C LEU A 420 -6.72 5.10 -19.26
N ALA A 421 -6.14 5.54 -20.38
CA ALA A 421 -6.78 5.53 -21.69
C ALA A 421 -6.80 4.14 -22.36
N SER A 422 -6.22 3.10 -21.74
CA SER A 422 -6.24 1.73 -22.27
C SER A 422 -7.68 1.24 -22.45
N PRO A 423 -8.02 0.57 -23.58
CA PRO A 423 -9.36 0.04 -23.80
C PRO A 423 -9.68 -1.22 -22.98
N ARG A 424 -8.67 -1.82 -22.33
CA ARG A 424 -8.85 -2.98 -21.45
C ARG A 424 -9.29 -2.51 -20.08
N TRP A 425 -10.57 -2.65 -19.78
CA TRP A 425 -11.17 -2.14 -18.55
C TRP A 425 -12.13 -3.17 -17.94
N HIS A 426 -12.17 -3.19 -16.61
CA HIS A 426 -13.10 -4.00 -15.81
C HIS A 426 -13.84 -3.11 -14.80
N PRO A 427 -15.18 -3.29 -14.58
CA PRO A 427 -15.98 -2.39 -13.75
C PRO A 427 -15.51 -2.27 -12.29
N ASP A 428 -14.94 -3.35 -11.72
CA ASP A 428 -14.54 -3.41 -10.32
C ASP A 428 -13.03 -3.30 -10.12
N TYR A 429 -12.23 -3.39 -11.20
CA TYR A 429 -10.76 -3.41 -11.13
C TYR A 429 -10.11 -2.33 -11.98
N GLY A 430 -10.89 -1.50 -12.64
CA GLY A 430 -10.37 -0.41 -13.46
C GLY A 430 -9.63 -0.87 -14.71
N VAL A 431 -8.65 -0.09 -15.14
CA VAL A 431 -7.89 -0.31 -16.38
C VAL A 431 -6.79 -1.35 -16.18
N LEU A 432 -6.69 -2.32 -17.09
CA LEU A 432 -5.60 -3.30 -17.11
C LEU A 432 -4.30 -2.66 -17.63
N VAL A 433 -3.29 -2.62 -16.78
CA VAL A 433 -1.93 -2.15 -17.08
C VAL A 433 -1.02 -3.38 -17.28
N THR A 434 -0.40 -3.45 -18.46
CA THR A 434 0.49 -4.55 -18.89
C THR A 434 1.96 -4.12 -18.97
#